data_c8977e3e1d7ef13252e961a45899d0dc
#
_entry.id   c8977e3e1d7ef13252e961a45899d0dc
#
_cell.length_a   1.000
_cell.length_b   1.000
_cell.length_c   1.000
_cell.angle_alpha   90.00
_cell.angle_beta   90.00
_cell.angle_gamma   90.00
#
_symmetry.space_group_name_H-M   'P 1'
#
loop_
_entity.id
_entity.type
_entity.pdbx_description
1 polymer ?
#
loop_
_entity_poly.entity_id
_entity_poly.type
_entity_poly.pdbx_seq_one_letter_code
_entity_poly.pdbx_strand_id
1 'polypeptide(L)'
;MYDTILFLDFDGTITSEETLEGSMHLCIDPSIYEEEKRALNAGKRSLADTLHMAFSMIPVKSMAAILDYVDQVEVRPGFEKLLDVAADLGIPVVVISGGLESYIERKLAPYKDKIL
;
A
#
# COMPACT_ATOMS: atom_id res chain seq x y z
N MET A 1 10.55 2.51 -26.28
CA MET A 1 10.57 3.77 -25.51
C MET A 1 9.15 4.27 -25.33
N TYR A 2 8.84 4.78 -24.16
CA TYR A 2 7.51 5.30 -23.85
C TYR A 2 7.58 6.83 -23.70
N ASP A 3 6.65 7.54 -24.30
CA ASP A 3 6.56 9.00 -24.17
C ASP A 3 5.93 9.40 -22.83
N THR A 4 5.12 8.52 -22.27
CA THR A 4 4.40 8.75 -21.00
C THR A 4 4.37 7.46 -20.19
N ILE A 5 4.57 7.58 -18.89
CA ILE A 5 4.40 6.49 -17.92
C ILE A 5 3.50 7.01 -16.82
N LEU A 6 2.52 6.20 -16.42
CA LEU A 6 1.63 6.51 -15.32
C LEU A 6 2.13 5.81 -14.05
N PHE A 7 2.52 6.58 -13.05
CA PHE A 7 2.88 6.08 -11.73
C PHE A 7 1.70 6.25 -10.78
N LEU A 8 1.32 5.17 -10.13
CA LEU A 8 0.22 5.17 -9.16
C LEU A 8 0.71 4.74 -7.79
N ASP A 9 0.29 5.48 -6.77
CA ASP A 9 0.39 5.04 -5.39
C ASP A 9 -0.65 3.94 -5.13
N PHE A 10 -0.39 3.09 -4.15
CA PHE A 10 -1.30 1.99 -3.79
C PHE A 10 -2.26 2.41 -2.68
N ASP A 11 -1.73 2.71 -1.49
CA ASP A 11 -2.53 3.01 -0.31
C ASP A 11 -3.35 4.30 -0.46
N GLY A 12 -4.65 4.19 -0.29
CA GLY A 12 -5.57 5.32 -0.40
C GLY A 12 -5.74 5.87 -1.82
N THR A 13 -5.02 5.34 -2.80
CA THR A 13 -5.12 5.72 -4.22
C THR A 13 -5.81 4.61 -5.02
N ILE A 14 -5.19 3.44 -5.12
CA ILE A 14 -5.82 2.24 -5.71
C ILE A 14 -6.81 1.63 -4.73
N THR A 15 -6.44 1.57 -3.46
CA THR A 15 -7.31 1.07 -2.39
C THR A 15 -8.18 2.17 -1.82
N SER A 16 -9.35 1.79 -1.30
CA SER A 16 -10.32 2.71 -0.71
C SER A 16 -9.86 3.27 0.65
N GLU A 17 -8.86 2.65 1.28
CA GLU A 17 -8.31 3.08 2.57
C GLU A 17 -6.81 2.80 2.66
N GLU A 18 -6.16 3.38 3.67
CA GLU A 18 -4.72 3.21 3.94
C GLU A 18 -4.45 1.82 4.53
N THR A 19 -4.06 0.87 3.69
CA THR A 19 -3.86 -0.53 4.10
C THR A 19 -2.65 -0.71 5.01
N LEU A 20 -1.61 0.09 4.83
CA LEU A 20 -0.43 0.03 5.70
C LEU A 20 -0.78 0.49 7.11
N GLU A 21 -1.44 1.63 7.25
CA GLU A 21 -1.90 2.14 8.52
C GLU A 21 -2.87 1.16 9.20
N GLY A 22 -3.84 0.64 8.46
CA GLY A 22 -4.78 -0.36 8.95
C GLY A 22 -4.10 -1.64 9.43
N SER A 23 -3.08 -2.10 8.71
CA SER A 23 -2.29 -3.27 9.11
C SER A 23 -1.52 -3.02 10.40
N MET A 24 -0.97 -1.82 10.57
CA MET A 24 -0.27 -1.44 11.79
C MET A 24 -1.22 -1.39 13.00
N HIS A 25 -2.44 -0.89 12.81
CA HIS A 25 -3.46 -0.87 13.88
C HIS A 25 -3.87 -2.28 14.34
N LEU A 26 -3.78 -3.27 13.47
CA LEU A 26 -4.05 -4.67 13.85
C LEU A 26 -2.95 -5.27 14.73
N CYS A 27 -1.71 -4.81 14.60
CA CYS A 27 -0.54 -5.50 15.13
C CYS A 27 0.21 -4.72 16.20
N ILE A 28 0.05 -3.42 16.27
CA ILE A 28 0.80 -2.53 17.14
C ILE A 28 -0.15 -1.94 18.19
N ASP A 29 0.31 -1.89 19.44
CA ASP A 29 -0.45 -1.26 20.53
C ASP A 29 -0.77 0.20 20.15
N PRO A 30 -2.04 0.63 20.31
CA PRO A 30 -2.45 1.98 19.91
C PRO A 30 -1.63 3.09 20.57
N SER A 31 -1.20 2.92 21.82
CA SER A 31 -0.38 3.93 22.51
C SER A 31 1.01 4.06 21.88
N ILE A 32 1.62 2.96 21.51
CA ILE A 32 2.91 2.93 20.82
C ILE A 32 2.78 3.55 19.43
N TYR A 33 1.75 3.18 18.69
CA TYR A 33 1.48 3.72 17.37
C TYR A 33 1.33 5.25 17.39
N GLU A 34 0.51 5.77 18.31
CA GLU A 34 0.26 7.21 18.44
C GLU A 34 1.54 7.98 18.85
N GLU A 35 2.35 7.41 19.73
CA GLU A 35 3.63 8.00 20.13
C GLU A 35 4.58 8.11 18.94
N GLU A 36 4.72 7.06 18.16
CA GLU A 36 5.59 7.05 16.97
C GLU A 36 5.08 8.01 15.89
N LYS A 37 3.79 8.07 15.69
CA LYS A 37 3.16 9.00 14.74
C LYS A 37 3.42 10.46 15.14
N ARG A 38 3.33 10.76 16.43
CA ARG A 38 3.65 12.10 16.95
C ARG A 38 5.12 12.46 16.75
N ALA A 39 6.03 11.52 17.00
CA ALA A 39 7.46 11.73 16.80
C ALA A 39 7.79 11.98 15.32
N LEU A 40 7.16 11.24 14.40
CA LEU A 40 7.30 11.44 12.98
C LEU A 40 6.81 12.83 12.56
N ASN A 41 5.60 13.21 12.98
CA ASN A 41 5.01 14.50 12.64
C ASN A 41 5.77 15.69 13.23
N ALA A 42 6.42 15.50 14.37
CA ALA A 42 7.28 16.50 15.00
C ALA A 42 8.70 16.60 14.42
N GLY A 43 9.00 15.76 13.41
CA GLY A 43 10.32 15.73 12.79
C GLY A 43 11.42 15.10 13.65
N LYS A 44 11.07 14.40 14.72
CA LYS A 44 12.04 13.72 15.61
C LYS A 44 12.54 12.40 15.05
N ARG A 45 11.82 11.82 14.09
CA ARG A 45 12.18 10.60 13.37
C ARG A 45 11.94 10.78 11.90
N SER A 46 12.76 10.12 11.07
CA SER A 46 12.50 10.02 9.63
C SER A 46 11.37 9.04 9.36
N LEU A 47 10.73 9.18 8.21
CA LEU A 47 9.73 8.21 7.75
C LEU A 47 10.34 6.81 7.62
N ALA A 48 11.56 6.71 7.08
CA ALA A 48 12.25 5.43 6.93
C ALA A 48 12.47 4.73 8.28
N ASP A 49 12.95 5.45 9.29
CA ASP A 49 13.17 4.90 10.63
C ASP A 49 11.85 4.48 11.29
N THR A 50 10.80 5.28 11.11
CA THR A 50 9.48 4.99 11.64
C THR A 50 8.92 3.70 11.01
N LEU A 51 8.99 3.55 9.70
CA LEU A 51 8.52 2.35 9.00
C LEU A 51 9.34 1.12 9.39
N HIS A 52 10.66 1.26 9.49
CA HIS A 52 11.54 0.17 9.89
C HIS A 52 11.18 -0.34 11.29
N MET A 53 10.97 0.56 12.23
CA MET A 53 10.55 0.19 13.58
C MET A 53 9.16 -0.45 13.60
N ALA A 54 8.21 0.13 12.89
CA ALA A 54 6.84 -0.40 12.80
C ALA A 54 6.84 -1.83 12.25
N PHE A 55 7.54 -2.08 11.17
CA PHE A 55 7.64 -3.43 10.60
C PHE A 55 8.32 -4.41 11.54
N SER A 56 9.32 -3.97 12.33
CA SER A 56 9.97 -4.82 13.31
C SER A 56 9.05 -5.27 14.45
N MET A 57 7.99 -4.51 14.71
CA MET A 57 6.99 -4.82 15.75
C MET A 57 5.90 -5.77 15.26
N ILE A 58 5.79 -6.03 13.96
CA ILE A 58 4.77 -6.90 13.41
C ILE A 58 5.22 -8.36 13.54
N PRO A 59 4.54 -9.19 14.36
CA PRO A 59 4.88 -10.61 14.46
C PRO A 59 4.60 -11.33 13.15
N VAL A 60 5.46 -12.27 12.77
CA VAL A 60 5.26 -13.09 11.56
C VAL A 60 3.90 -13.78 11.57
N LYS A 61 3.45 -14.24 12.74
CA LYS A 61 2.13 -14.87 12.91
C LYS A 61 0.95 -13.95 12.57
N SER A 62 1.16 -12.65 12.56
CA SER A 62 0.11 -11.66 12.24
C SER A 62 -0.08 -11.46 10.73
N MET A 63 0.79 -12.02 9.90
CA MET A 63 0.71 -11.86 8.45
C MET A 63 -0.62 -12.36 7.87
N ALA A 64 -1.15 -13.48 8.39
CA ALA A 64 -2.45 -14.00 7.95
C ALA A 64 -3.58 -12.99 8.21
N ALA A 65 -3.59 -12.35 9.38
CA ALA A 65 -4.59 -11.34 9.73
C ALA A 65 -4.46 -10.09 8.85
N ILE A 66 -3.24 -9.67 8.54
CA ILE A 66 -2.98 -8.55 7.63
C ILE A 66 -3.51 -8.86 6.23
N LEU A 67 -3.22 -10.05 5.70
CA LEU A 67 -3.71 -10.47 4.39
C LEU A 67 -5.24 -10.51 4.34
N ASP A 68 -5.87 -11.06 5.37
CA ASP A 68 -7.34 -11.11 5.47
C ASP A 68 -7.93 -9.69 5.52
N TYR A 69 -7.30 -8.79 6.26
CA TYR A 69 -7.73 -7.39 6.30
C TYR A 69 -7.65 -6.73 4.92
N VAL A 70 -6.50 -6.85 4.25
CA VAL A 70 -6.29 -6.23 2.95
C VAL A 70 -7.21 -6.83 1.88
N ASP A 71 -7.52 -8.13 1.97
CA ASP A 71 -8.48 -8.78 1.06
C ASP A 71 -9.87 -8.14 1.14
N GLN A 72 -10.25 -7.60 2.28
CA GLN A 72 -11.56 -6.96 2.50
C GLN A 72 -11.57 -5.49 2.07
N VAL A 73 -10.41 -4.87 1.92
CA VAL A 73 -10.33 -3.48 1.44
C VAL A 73 -10.67 -3.44 -0.04
N GLU A 74 -11.56 -2.54 -0.41
CA GLU A 74 -11.99 -2.42 -1.80
C GLU A 74 -10.95 -1.68 -2.65
N VAL A 75 -10.81 -2.13 -3.89
CA VAL A 75 -10.16 -1.37 -4.95
C VAL A 75 -11.12 -0.27 -5.38
N ARG A 76 -10.62 0.96 -5.54
CA ARG A 76 -11.48 2.08 -5.92
C ARG A 76 -12.19 1.81 -7.24
N PRO A 77 -13.48 2.17 -7.34
CA PRO A 77 -14.21 2.11 -8.60
C PRO A 77 -13.47 2.91 -9.68
N GLY A 78 -13.40 2.34 -10.88
CA GLY A 78 -12.73 3.00 -12.00
C GLY A 78 -11.26 2.63 -12.17
N PHE A 79 -10.64 1.91 -11.23
CA PHE A 79 -9.25 1.48 -11.38
C PHE A 79 -9.05 0.58 -12.61
N GLU A 80 -9.90 -0.42 -12.78
CA GLU A 80 -9.83 -1.30 -13.95
C GLU A 80 -10.02 -0.54 -15.25
N LYS A 81 -10.97 0.39 -15.27
CA LYS A 81 -11.22 1.24 -16.44
C LYS A 81 -10.00 2.12 -16.75
N LEU A 82 -9.35 2.67 -15.72
CA LEU A 82 -8.13 3.44 -15.90
C LEU A 82 -7.04 2.59 -16.57
N LEU A 83 -6.86 1.35 -16.13
CA LEU A 83 -5.89 0.43 -16.72
C LEU A 83 -6.22 0.13 -18.19
N ASP A 84 -7.50 -0.06 -18.51
CA ASP A 84 -7.94 -0.32 -19.88
C ASP A 84 -7.67 0.90 -20.79
N VAL A 85 -7.99 2.09 -20.32
CA VAL A 85 -7.71 3.33 -21.07
C VAL A 85 -6.21 3.54 -21.26
N ALA A 86 -5.41 3.31 -20.22
CA ALA A 86 -3.96 3.39 -20.33
C ALA A 86 -3.40 2.39 -21.37
N ALA A 87 -3.91 1.17 -21.37
CA ALA A 87 -3.53 0.15 -22.35
C ALA A 87 -3.88 0.58 -23.77
N ASP A 88 -5.10 1.10 -23.98
CA ASP A 88 -5.55 1.59 -25.30
C ASP A 88 -4.68 2.75 -25.82
N LEU A 89 -4.17 3.57 -24.91
CA LEU A 89 -3.29 4.69 -25.26
C LEU A 89 -1.80 4.32 -25.31
N GLY A 90 -1.46 3.06 -25.04
CA GLY A 90 -0.07 2.61 -25.00
C GLY A 90 0.73 3.19 -23.83
N ILE A 91 0.06 3.58 -22.74
CA ILE A 91 0.69 4.14 -21.54
C ILE A 91 0.93 3.02 -20.53
N PRO A 92 2.20 2.69 -20.22
CA PRO A 92 2.46 1.71 -19.15
C PRO A 92 2.10 2.28 -17.79
N VAL A 93 1.62 1.40 -16.91
CA VAL A 93 1.24 1.74 -15.53
C VAL A 93 2.21 1.06 -14.57
N VAL A 94 2.78 1.84 -13.68
CA VAL A 94 3.70 1.39 -12.63
C VAL A 94 3.08 1.73 -11.27
N VAL A 95 3.04 0.76 -10.37
CA VAL A 95 2.58 0.98 -9.00
C VAL A 95 3.78 1.16 -8.09
N ILE A 96 3.79 2.24 -7.32
CA ILE A 96 4.83 2.54 -6.33
C ILE A 96 4.17 2.58 -4.96
N SER A 97 4.72 1.85 -3.99
CA SER A 97 4.16 1.81 -2.64
C SER A 97 5.24 1.59 -1.59
N GLY A 98 5.03 2.17 -0.41
CA GLY A 98 5.81 1.86 0.79
C GLY A 98 5.23 0.72 1.62
N GLY A 99 4.17 0.07 1.17
CA GLY A 99 3.51 -1.04 1.85
C GLY A 99 4.25 -2.37 1.71
N LEU A 100 3.64 -3.43 2.22
CA LEU A 100 4.20 -4.78 2.14
C LEU A 100 3.91 -5.40 0.77
N GLU A 101 4.97 -5.85 0.11
CA GLU A 101 4.91 -6.47 -1.21
C GLU A 101 3.89 -7.61 -1.26
N SER A 102 3.86 -8.45 -0.24
CA SER A 102 3.01 -9.64 -0.21
C SER A 102 1.52 -9.33 -0.38
N TYR A 103 1.01 -8.31 0.33
CA TYR A 103 -0.41 -7.98 0.19
C TYR A 103 -0.70 -7.14 -1.06
N ILE A 104 0.27 -6.34 -1.50
CA ILE A 104 0.13 -5.55 -2.72
C ILE A 104 0.05 -6.47 -3.93
N GLU A 105 0.96 -7.42 -4.05
CA GLU A 105 0.96 -8.42 -5.12
C GLU A 105 -0.34 -9.23 -5.14
N ARG A 106 -0.80 -9.65 -3.97
CA ARG A 106 -2.04 -10.40 -3.85
C ARG A 106 -3.25 -9.58 -4.32
N LYS A 107 -3.32 -8.31 -3.90
CA LYS A 107 -4.42 -7.41 -4.28
C LYS A 107 -4.43 -7.09 -5.76
N LEU A 108 -3.25 -6.92 -6.35
CA LEU A 108 -3.09 -6.56 -7.75
C LEU A 108 -3.01 -7.76 -8.70
N ALA A 109 -3.02 -8.99 -8.18
CA ALA A 109 -2.93 -10.20 -8.99
C ALA A 109 -3.94 -10.24 -10.16
N PRO A 110 -5.21 -9.84 -10.00
CA PRO A 110 -6.17 -9.81 -11.12
C PRO A 110 -5.78 -8.84 -12.24
N TYR A 111 -4.91 -7.87 -11.96
CA TYR A 111 -4.52 -6.79 -12.88
C TYR A 111 -3.08 -6.90 -13.37
N LYS A 112 -2.37 -7.97 -13.01
CA LYS A 112 -0.92 -8.08 -13.25
C LYS A 112 -0.51 -7.92 -14.71
N ASP A 113 -1.38 -8.33 -15.65
CA ASP A 113 -1.10 -8.22 -17.07
C ASP A 113 -1.24 -6.79 -17.62
N LYS A 114 -1.82 -5.88 -16.83
CA LYS A 114 -2.06 -4.48 -17.18
C LYS A 114 -1.14 -3.52 -16.43
N ILE A 115 -0.29 -4.03 -15.55
CA ILE A 115 0.66 -3.26 -14.73
C ILE A 115 2.07 -3.74 -15.08
N LEU A 116 2.95 -2.78 -15.23
CA LEU A 116 4.35 -3.06 -15.57
C LEU A 116 5.13 -3.66 -14.40
#